data_e7f10dd72e11aa588c94df86e3aefb18
#
_entry.id   e7f10dd72e11aa588c94df86e3aefb18
#
_cell.length_a   1.000
_cell.length_b   1.000
_cell.length_c   1.000
_cell.angle_alpha   90.00
_cell.angle_beta   90.00
_cell.angle_gamma   90.00
#
_symmetry.space_group_name_H-M   'P 1'
#
loop_
_entity.id
_entity.type
_entity.pdbx_description
1 polymer ?
#
loop_
_entity_poly.entity_id
_entity_poly.type
_entity_poly.pdbx_seq_one_letter_code
_entity_poly.pdbx_strand_id
1 'polypeptide(L)'
;MVSDGAAVGDTYGYAVETTGNAVLDILEHRSSTRAFARDDDDRPVAVTDEQRAAILHAASRAPSAGAMMMYSIVSIREQATLDRLADLCDHQPMIAKAPWALIFVVDYAKWIDLFEHVGCFEPEFVERTGKSPRRAPGLGDFAIAAQDAVIAAQNAVVAAEALGLGSCYIGDIVENAEEVAALLDLPAYTMPLSMLIIG
;
A
#
# COMPACT_ATOMS: atom_id res chain seq x y z
N MET A 1 -8.73 -30.84 -29.16
CA MET A 1 -9.19 -29.49 -29.57
C MET A 1 -8.72 -28.55 -28.48
N VAL A 2 -7.60 -27.86 -28.73
CA VAL A 2 -7.05 -26.86 -27.83
C VAL A 2 -7.73 -25.54 -28.21
N SER A 3 -8.44 -24.93 -27.29
CA SER A 3 -9.08 -23.62 -27.47
C SER A 3 -7.99 -22.56 -27.62
N ASP A 4 -7.99 -21.85 -28.72
CA ASP A 4 -7.19 -20.64 -28.94
C ASP A 4 -7.49 -19.63 -27.85
N GLY A 5 -6.53 -19.46 -26.93
CA GLY A 5 -6.51 -18.34 -26.02
C GLY A 5 -6.19 -17.07 -26.80
N ALA A 6 -7.13 -16.15 -26.89
CA ALA A 6 -6.89 -14.84 -27.45
C ALA A 6 -5.80 -14.14 -26.62
N ALA A 7 -4.70 -13.79 -27.25
CA ALA A 7 -3.65 -12.98 -26.65
C ALA A 7 -4.25 -11.61 -26.29
N VAL A 8 -4.31 -11.30 -24.99
CA VAL A 8 -4.63 -9.96 -24.52
C VAL A 8 -3.36 -9.13 -24.76
N GLY A 9 -3.38 -8.26 -25.75
CA GLY A 9 -2.29 -7.32 -26.01
C GLY A 9 -2.17 -6.33 -24.84
N ASP A 10 -0.93 -6.06 -24.43
CA ASP A 10 -0.67 -5.01 -23.46
C ASP A 10 -0.97 -3.61 -24.05
N THR A 11 -0.95 -2.59 -23.21
CA THR A 11 -1.21 -1.19 -23.58
C THR A 11 -0.19 -0.64 -24.61
N TYR A 12 0.91 -1.36 -24.88
CA TYR A 12 1.99 -0.98 -25.79
C TYR A 12 2.10 -1.88 -27.01
N GLY A 13 1.21 -2.87 -27.18
CA GLY A 13 1.12 -3.71 -28.38
C GLY A 13 2.17 -4.82 -28.47
N TYR A 14 2.83 -5.17 -27.40
CA TYR A 14 3.71 -6.34 -27.34
C TYR A 14 2.89 -7.62 -27.06
N ALA A 15 3.14 -8.66 -27.84
CA ALA A 15 2.61 -9.98 -27.51
C ALA A 15 3.39 -10.53 -26.32
N VAL A 16 2.73 -10.63 -25.18
CA VAL A 16 3.33 -11.22 -23.98
C VAL A 16 3.08 -12.72 -24.00
N GLU A 17 4.15 -13.50 -24.15
CA GLU A 17 4.09 -14.96 -24.10
C GLU A 17 4.01 -15.41 -22.63
N THR A 18 3.16 -16.42 -22.35
CA THR A 18 3.12 -17.04 -21.03
C THR A 18 4.40 -17.82 -20.78
N THR A 19 4.99 -17.64 -19.60
CA THR A 19 6.24 -18.34 -19.21
C THR A 19 5.95 -19.75 -18.69
N GLY A 20 4.69 -20.08 -18.40
CA GLY A 20 4.26 -21.30 -17.75
C GLY A 20 4.50 -21.29 -16.23
N ASN A 21 4.92 -20.15 -15.68
CA ASN A 21 5.07 -19.92 -14.24
C ASN A 21 4.11 -18.81 -13.80
N ALA A 22 3.13 -19.14 -12.97
CA ALA A 22 2.06 -18.22 -12.60
C ALA A 22 2.57 -16.90 -12.00
N VAL A 23 3.67 -16.91 -11.24
CA VAL A 23 4.22 -15.68 -10.62
C VAL A 23 4.87 -14.80 -11.70
N LEU A 24 5.64 -15.38 -12.59
CA LEU A 24 6.28 -14.65 -13.67
C LEU A 24 5.22 -14.09 -14.63
N ASP A 25 4.19 -14.86 -14.93
CA ASP A 25 3.08 -14.44 -15.79
C ASP A 25 2.33 -13.25 -15.18
N ILE A 26 2.09 -13.23 -13.86
CA ILE A 26 1.51 -12.08 -13.16
C ILE A 26 2.40 -10.85 -13.29
N LEU A 27 3.70 -10.98 -13.03
CA LEU A 27 4.64 -9.87 -13.11
C LEU A 27 4.75 -9.27 -14.52
N GLU A 28 4.68 -10.12 -15.53
CA GLU A 28 4.76 -9.73 -16.94
C GLU A 28 3.49 -9.04 -17.44
N HIS A 29 2.29 -9.55 -17.04
CA HIS A 29 1.01 -9.08 -17.55
C HIS A 29 0.37 -7.97 -16.72
N ARG A 30 0.83 -7.76 -15.48
CA ARG A 30 0.23 -6.72 -14.64
C ARG A 30 0.33 -5.33 -15.29
N SER A 31 -0.75 -4.58 -15.20
CA SER A 31 -0.79 -3.19 -15.68
C SER A 31 -1.48 -2.27 -14.68
N SER A 32 -1.30 -0.95 -14.83
CA SER A 32 -2.01 0.02 -14.00
C SER A 32 -3.47 0.13 -14.41
N THR A 33 -4.36 -0.45 -13.60
CA THR A 33 -5.81 -0.45 -13.80
C THR A 33 -6.43 0.81 -13.21
N ARG A 34 -7.08 1.62 -14.07
CA ARG A 34 -7.71 2.89 -13.70
C ARG A 34 -9.22 2.92 -13.93
N ALA A 35 -9.77 1.83 -14.46
CA ALA A 35 -11.20 1.62 -14.64
C ALA A 35 -11.57 0.27 -14.03
N PHE A 36 -12.50 0.27 -13.10
CA PHE A 36 -12.91 -0.91 -12.36
C PHE A 36 -14.27 -1.39 -12.82
N ALA A 37 -14.55 -2.68 -12.68
CA ALA A 37 -15.83 -3.28 -12.99
C ALA A 37 -16.95 -2.62 -12.18
N ARG A 38 -18.11 -2.46 -12.81
CA ARG A 38 -19.31 -1.87 -12.19
C ARG A 38 -20.48 -2.81 -12.31
N ASP A 39 -21.38 -2.76 -11.34
CA ASP A 39 -22.62 -3.53 -11.36
C ASP A 39 -23.70 -2.83 -12.23
N ASP A 40 -24.88 -3.44 -12.33
CA ASP A 40 -26.00 -2.93 -13.13
C ASP A 40 -26.53 -1.56 -12.64
N ASP A 41 -26.25 -1.19 -11.40
CA ASP A 41 -26.60 0.12 -10.81
C ASP A 41 -25.45 1.14 -10.93
N ASP A 42 -24.44 0.86 -11.75
CA ASP A 42 -23.23 1.68 -11.95
C ASP A 42 -22.41 1.89 -10.67
N ARG A 43 -22.43 0.94 -9.72
CA ARG A 43 -21.58 0.94 -8.53
C ARG A 43 -20.33 0.09 -8.75
N PRO A 44 -19.18 0.46 -8.17
CA PRO A 44 -17.99 -0.39 -8.25
C PRO A 44 -18.28 -1.79 -7.69
N VAL A 45 -17.87 -2.83 -8.41
CA VAL A 45 -17.94 -4.20 -7.90
C VAL A 45 -17.03 -4.30 -6.67
N ALA A 46 -17.59 -4.70 -5.55
CA ALA A 46 -16.87 -4.73 -4.29
C ALA A 46 -15.79 -5.82 -4.27
N VAL A 47 -14.61 -5.49 -3.78
CA VAL A 47 -13.59 -6.48 -3.38
C VAL A 47 -14.11 -7.22 -2.14
N THR A 48 -14.11 -8.55 -2.18
CA THR A 48 -14.65 -9.36 -1.06
C THR A 48 -13.78 -9.29 0.20
N ASP A 49 -14.34 -9.63 1.35
CA ASP A 49 -13.58 -9.66 2.61
C ASP A 49 -12.44 -10.69 2.56
N GLU A 50 -12.64 -11.82 1.90
CA GLU A 50 -11.64 -12.86 1.70
C GLU A 50 -10.48 -12.36 0.82
N GLN A 51 -10.80 -11.68 -0.29
CA GLN A 51 -9.79 -11.08 -1.17
C GLN A 51 -8.98 -10.01 -0.41
N ARG A 52 -9.66 -9.12 0.32
CA ARG A 52 -8.98 -8.10 1.15
C ARG A 52 -8.06 -8.73 2.20
N ALA A 53 -8.53 -9.73 2.91
CA ALA A 53 -7.73 -10.42 3.91
C ALA A 53 -6.49 -11.09 3.29
N ALA A 54 -6.63 -11.73 2.14
CA ALA A 54 -5.52 -12.36 1.44
C ALA A 54 -4.48 -11.34 0.97
N ILE A 55 -4.91 -10.20 0.41
CA ILE A 55 -4.02 -9.12 -0.03
C ILE A 55 -3.29 -8.49 1.14
N LEU A 56 -3.98 -8.16 2.24
CA LEU A 56 -3.36 -7.60 3.43
C LEU A 56 -2.39 -8.59 4.08
N HIS A 57 -2.74 -9.88 4.09
CA HIS A 57 -1.82 -10.91 4.55
C HIS A 57 -0.57 -10.99 3.69
N ALA A 58 -0.70 -10.99 2.36
CA ALA A 58 0.45 -10.99 1.44
C ALA A 58 1.35 -9.77 1.65
N ALA A 59 0.76 -8.57 1.81
CA ALA A 59 1.50 -7.35 2.15
C ALA A 59 2.31 -7.51 3.44
N SER A 60 1.70 -8.06 4.49
CA SER A 60 2.36 -8.28 5.79
C SER A 60 3.47 -9.35 5.75
N ARG A 61 3.49 -10.20 4.70
CA ARG A 61 4.55 -11.20 4.49
C ARG A 61 5.78 -10.67 3.74
N ALA A 62 5.74 -9.40 3.32
CA ALA A 62 6.89 -8.74 2.71
C ALA A 62 8.11 -8.72 3.66
N PRO A 63 9.33 -8.84 3.16
CA PRO A 63 10.51 -8.64 3.99
C PRO A 63 10.58 -7.19 4.47
N SER A 64 11.11 -6.97 5.67
CA SER A 64 11.32 -5.64 6.22
C SER A 64 12.66 -5.56 6.98
N ALA A 65 13.21 -4.36 7.07
CA ALA A 65 14.46 -4.12 7.76
C ALA A 65 14.36 -4.53 9.24
N GLY A 66 15.24 -5.47 9.66
CA GLY A 66 15.22 -6.00 11.03
C GLY A 66 13.92 -6.65 11.45
N ALA A 67 13.05 -7.03 10.52
CA ALA A 67 11.68 -7.51 10.76
C ALA A 67 10.81 -6.50 11.55
N MET A 68 11.15 -5.22 11.50
CA MET A 68 10.46 -4.18 12.27
C MET A 68 9.16 -3.71 11.62
N MET A 69 8.95 -3.95 10.32
CA MET A 69 7.74 -3.53 9.60
C MET A 69 7.42 -2.04 9.87
N MET A 70 8.37 -1.16 9.59
CA MET A 70 8.28 0.28 9.90
C MET A 70 7.28 1.01 9.01
N TYR A 71 6.15 0.37 8.74
CA TYR A 71 5.03 0.90 7.97
C TYR A 71 3.70 0.45 8.59
N SER A 72 2.66 1.20 8.33
CA SER A 72 1.27 0.82 8.58
C SER A 72 0.48 0.86 7.28
N ILE A 73 -0.63 0.13 7.21
CA ILE A 73 -1.51 0.07 6.05
C ILE A 73 -2.89 0.57 6.47
N VAL A 74 -3.32 1.68 5.89
CA VAL A 74 -4.66 2.23 6.11
C VAL A 74 -5.57 1.75 4.97
N SER A 75 -6.66 1.08 5.35
CA SER A 75 -7.63 0.50 4.40
C SER A 75 -8.85 1.40 4.27
N ILE A 76 -9.08 1.95 3.09
CA ILE A 76 -10.14 2.93 2.81
C ILE A 76 -11.21 2.30 1.91
N ARG A 77 -12.47 2.37 2.35
CA ARG A 77 -13.66 1.95 1.60
C ARG A 77 -14.77 2.98 1.62
N GLU A 78 -14.63 3.96 2.51
CA GLU A 78 -15.62 5.02 2.66
C GLU A 78 -15.53 5.98 1.48
N GLN A 79 -16.66 6.16 0.78
CA GLN A 79 -16.72 6.99 -0.42
C GLN A 79 -16.28 8.43 -0.17
N ALA A 80 -16.71 9.03 0.93
CA ALA A 80 -16.36 10.40 1.27
C ALA A 80 -14.83 10.59 1.43
N THR A 81 -14.14 9.59 1.99
CA THR A 81 -12.69 9.59 2.12
C THR A 81 -12.01 9.40 0.76
N LEU A 82 -12.53 8.49 -0.09
CA LEU A 82 -12.02 8.30 -1.46
C LEU A 82 -12.19 9.57 -2.31
N ASP A 83 -13.32 10.27 -2.19
CA ASP A 83 -13.57 11.53 -2.89
C ASP A 83 -12.55 12.60 -2.46
N ARG A 84 -12.29 12.73 -1.15
CA ARG A 84 -11.29 13.67 -0.64
C ARG A 84 -9.86 13.31 -1.07
N LEU A 85 -9.51 12.03 -1.08
CA LEU A 85 -8.22 11.56 -1.58
C LEU A 85 -8.05 11.83 -3.07
N ALA A 86 -9.12 11.68 -3.86
CA ALA A 86 -9.10 12.04 -5.28
C ALA A 86 -8.78 13.52 -5.50
N ASP A 87 -9.37 14.41 -4.70
CA ASP A 87 -9.10 15.85 -4.74
C ASP A 87 -7.65 16.16 -4.34
N LEU A 88 -7.15 15.52 -3.28
CA LEU A 88 -5.79 15.74 -2.75
C LEU A 88 -4.70 15.14 -3.64
N CYS A 89 -5.06 14.19 -4.52
CA CYS A 89 -4.14 13.56 -5.47
C CYS A 89 -4.41 14.05 -6.90
N ASP A 90 -4.28 15.35 -7.14
CA ASP A 90 -4.41 16.02 -8.44
C ASP A 90 -5.75 15.78 -9.14
N HIS A 91 -6.84 15.77 -8.36
CA HIS A 91 -8.21 15.57 -8.86
C HIS A 91 -8.38 14.30 -9.72
N GLN A 92 -7.75 13.20 -9.35
CA GLN A 92 -7.78 11.95 -10.11
C GLN A 92 -9.08 11.16 -9.85
N PRO A 93 -10.04 11.16 -10.80
CA PRO A 93 -11.38 10.60 -10.57
C PRO A 93 -11.37 9.08 -10.42
N MET A 94 -10.32 8.40 -10.84
CA MET A 94 -10.18 6.94 -10.68
C MET A 94 -10.07 6.52 -9.22
N ILE A 95 -9.58 7.40 -8.33
CA ILE A 95 -9.49 7.14 -6.89
C ILE A 95 -10.90 7.07 -6.31
N ALA A 96 -11.73 8.08 -6.58
CA ALA A 96 -13.13 8.13 -6.14
C ALA A 96 -13.99 6.98 -6.72
N LYS A 97 -13.58 6.41 -7.87
CA LYS A 97 -14.28 5.31 -8.53
C LYS A 97 -13.79 3.92 -8.13
N ALA A 98 -12.71 3.84 -7.38
CA ALA A 98 -12.16 2.57 -6.91
C ALA A 98 -13.04 2.00 -5.79
N PRO A 99 -13.28 0.67 -5.75
CA PRO A 99 -14.03 0.05 -4.66
C PRO A 99 -13.21 -0.05 -3.37
N TRP A 100 -11.89 0.10 -3.45
CA TRP A 100 -11.00 -0.04 -2.31
C TRP A 100 -9.66 0.65 -2.56
N ALA A 101 -9.11 1.28 -1.53
CA ALA A 101 -7.76 1.82 -1.53
C ALA A 101 -6.99 1.39 -0.29
N LEU A 102 -5.68 1.18 -0.47
CA LEU A 102 -4.70 0.96 0.59
C LEU A 102 -3.69 2.11 0.58
N ILE A 103 -3.48 2.73 1.73
CA ILE A 103 -2.44 3.74 1.89
C ILE A 103 -1.34 3.13 2.75
N PHE A 104 -0.14 3.05 2.18
CA PHE A 104 1.06 2.61 2.85
C PHE A 104 1.74 3.81 3.49
N VAL A 105 1.81 3.78 4.80
CA VAL A 105 2.27 4.88 5.64
C VAL A 105 3.61 4.49 6.25
N VAL A 106 4.64 5.32 6.11
CA VAL A 106 5.84 5.23 6.96
C VAL A 106 5.39 5.46 8.40
N ASP A 107 5.74 4.57 9.30
CA ASP A 107 5.25 4.58 10.68
C ASP A 107 6.36 4.27 11.70
N TYR A 108 6.90 5.32 12.27
CA TYR A 108 7.78 5.25 13.43
C TYR A 108 7.06 5.43 14.76
N ALA A 109 5.87 6.01 14.75
CA ALA A 109 5.10 6.28 15.95
C ALA A 109 4.92 5.02 16.80
N LYS A 110 4.50 3.92 16.18
CA LYS A 110 4.27 2.63 16.87
C LYS A 110 5.51 2.10 17.60
N TRP A 111 6.71 2.34 17.06
CA TRP A 111 7.95 1.90 17.70
C TRP A 111 8.38 2.83 18.81
N ILE A 112 8.19 4.14 18.64
CA ILE A 112 8.43 5.13 19.69
C ILE A 112 7.51 4.83 20.87
N ASP A 113 6.23 4.64 20.61
CA ASP A 113 5.21 4.33 21.62
C ASP A 113 5.53 3.00 22.34
N LEU A 114 5.93 1.97 21.60
CA LEU A 114 6.34 0.70 22.19
C LEU A 114 7.56 0.86 23.10
N PHE A 115 8.60 1.57 22.62
CA PHE A 115 9.82 1.79 23.41
C PHE A 115 9.55 2.64 24.66
N GLU A 116 8.65 3.60 24.57
CA GLU A 116 8.20 4.39 25.73
C GLU A 116 7.43 3.50 26.71
N HIS A 117 6.47 2.71 26.22
CA HIS A 117 5.67 1.80 27.03
C HIS A 117 6.51 0.76 27.80
N VAL A 118 7.57 0.24 27.20
CA VAL A 118 8.45 -0.73 27.87
C VAL A 118 9.63 -0.10 28.62
N GLY A 119 9.61 1.23 28.81
CA GLY A 119 10.57 1.96 29.63
C GLY A 119 11.98 2.10 29.03
N CYS A 120 12.13 1.97 27.69
CA CYS A 120 13.46 2.11 27.05
C CYS A 120 14.04 3.53 27.15
N PHE A 121 13.22 4.52 27.46
CA PHE A 121 13.65 5.91 27.60
C PHE A 121 13.84 6.33 29.05
N GLU A 122 13.59 5.45 30.01
CA GLU A 122 13.80 5.72 31.44
C GLU A 122 15.29 5.85 31.76
N PRO A 123 15.68 6.78 32.67
CA PRO A 123 17.07 7.02 33.03
C PRO A 123 17.82 5.74 33.45
N GLU A 124 17.18 4.88 34.23
CA GLU A 124 17.75 3.62 34.71
C GLU A 124 18.07 2.64 33.58
N PHE A 125 17.23 2.59 32.55
CA PHE A 125 17.50 1.78 31.35
C PHE A 125 18.67 2.34 30.57
N VAL A 126 18.72 3.65 30.37
CA VAL A 126 19.78 4.35 29.63
C VAL A 126 21.13 4.16 30.35
N GLU A 127 21.17 4.35 31.67
CA GLU A 127 22.37 4.16 32.49
C GLU A 127 22.91 2.72 32.40
N ARG A 128 22.03 1.74 32.54
CA ARG A 128 22.38 0.31 32.48
C ARG A 128 22.87 -0.14 31.12
N THR A 129 22.28 0.36 30.05
CA THR A 129 22.55 -0.14 28.67
C THR A 129 23.55 0.70 27.91
N GLY A 130 23.85 1.91 28.33
CA GLY A 130 24.65 2.89 27.60
C GLY A 130 24.00 3.32 26.27
N LYS A 131 22.73 3.08 26.08
CA LYS A 131 22.00 3.46 24.85
C LYS A 131 21.66 4.95 24.89
N SER A 132 21.63 5.56 23.71
CA SER A 132 21.23 6.96 23.60
C SER A 132 19.77 7.14 24.00
N PRO A 133 19.44 8.29 24.63
CA PRO A 133 18.06 8.63 24.92
C PRO A 133 17.24 8.75 23.62
N ARG A 134 15.92 8.89 23.78
CA ARG A 134 14.97 9.10 22.69
C ARG A 134 15.48 10.14 21.67
N ARG A 135 15.44 9.81 20.40
CA ARG A 135 15.70 10.71 19.28
C ARG A 135 14.53 10.69 18.27
N ALA A 136 14.36 11.79 17.57
CA ALA A 136 13.45 11.81 16.42
C ALA A 136 14.03 10.97 15.27
N PRO A 137 13.20 10.30 14.46
CA PRO A 137 13.62 9.67 13.23
C PRO A 137 14.30 10.68 12.28
N GLY A 138 15.39 10.26 11.66
CA GLY A 138 16.10 11.04 10.66
C GLY A 138 15.83 10.55 9.24
N LEU A 139 16.47 11.19 8.26
CA LEU A 139 16.29 10.85 6.84
C LEU A 139 16.67 9.39 6.53
N GLY A 140 17.68 8.84 7.16
CA GLY A 140 18.08 7.44 6.98
C GLY A 140 17.00 6.47 7.50
N ASP A 141 16.39 6.79 8.63
CA ASP A 141 15.29 6.02 9.19
C ASP A 141 14.08 6.07 8.22
N PHE A 142 13.74 7.27 7.74
CA PHE A 142 12.68 7.45 6.75
C PHE A 142 12.93 6.62 5.49
N ALA A 143 14.14 6.65 4.94
CA ALA A 143 14.47 5.92 3.72
C ALA A 143 14.29 4.39 3.89
N ILE A 144 14.65 3.84 5.06
CA ILE A 144 14.46 2.42 5.36
C ILE A 144 12.98 2.08 5.47
N ALA A 145 12.21 2.88 6.21
CA ALA A 145 10.77 2.66 6.38
C ALA A 145 10.00 2.83 5.06
N ALA A 146 10.43 3.76 4.20
CA ALA A 146 9.85 3.94 2.87
C ALA A 146 10.07 2.69 1.99
N GLN A 147 11.25 2.09 2.05
CA GLN A 147 11.53 0.83 1.35
C GLN A 147 10.62 -0.29 1.86
N ASP A 148 10.51 -0.47 3.17
CA ASP A 148 9.62 -1.48 3.78
C ASP A 148 8.17 -1.30 3.31
N ALA A 149 7.67 -0.07 3.30
CA ALA A 149 6.31 0.27 2.85
C ALA A 149 6.08 -0.09 1.37
N VAL A 150 7.02 0.28 0.48
CA VAL A 150 6.90 -0.01 -0.96
C VAL A 150 7.03 -1.49 -1.26
N ILE A 151 7.89 -2.22 -0.57
CA ILE A 151 8.03 -3.68 -0.72
C ILE A 151 6.71 -4.37 -0.30
N ALA A 152 6.09 -3.93 0.80
CA ALA A 152 4.80 -4.44 1.22
C ALA A 152 3.68 -4.11 0.22
N ALA A 153 3.68 -2.90 -0.34
CA ALA A 153 2.75 -2.49 -1.37
C ALA A 153 2.89 -3.35 -2.64
N GLN A 154 4.11 -3.68 -3.05
CA GLN A 154 4.31 -4.55 -4.22
C GLN A 154 3.81 -5.98 -3.98
N ASN A 155 3.94 -6.52 -2.76
CA ASN A 155 3.32 -7.80 -2.42
C ASN A 155 1.79 -7.74 -2.54
N ALA A 156 1.18 -6.62 -2.11
CA ALA A 156 -0.27 -6.41 -2.27
C ALA A 156 -0.69 -6.38 -3.75
N VAL A 157 0.10 -5.73 -4.62
CA VAL A 157 -0.14 -5.71 -6.07
C VAL A 157 -0.13 -7.11 -6.65
N VAL A 158 0.91 -7.90 -6.38
CA VAL A 158 1.03 -9.27 -6.89
C VAL A 158 -0.12 -10.14 -6.41
N ALA A 159 -0.53 -9.99 -5.14
CA ALA A 159 -1.67 -10.72 -4.59
C ALA A 159 -3.00 -10.30 -5.21
N ALA A 160 -3.21 -9.01 -5.49
CA ALA A 160 -4.42 -8.52 -6.17
C ALA A 160 -4.53 -9.12 -7.58
N GLU A 161 -3.49 -9.06 -8.38
CA GLU A 161 -3.44 -9.66 -9.72
C GLU A 161 -3.67 -11.18 -9.68
N ALA A 162 -3.09 -11.89 -8.71
CA ALA A 162 -3.30 -13.32 -8.51
C ALA A 162 -4.76 -13.68 -8.19
N LEU A 163 -5.52 -12.73 -7.65
CA LEU A 163 -6.94 -12.87 -7.33
C LEU A 163 -7.87 -12.33 -8.44
N GLY A 164 -7.30 -11.95 -9.60
CA GLY A 164 -8.04 -11.43 -10.73
C GLY A 164 -8.51 -9.98 -10.54
N LEU A 165 -7.90 -9.23 -9.62
CA LEU A 165 -8.16 -7.83 -9.39
C LEU A 165 -7.09 -6.97 -10.05
N GLY A 166 -7.48 -5.82 -10.60
CA GLY A 166 -6.55 -4.83 -11.09
C GLY A 166 -6.10 -3.88 -9.98
N SER A 167 -4.97 -3.20 -10.20
CA SER A 167 -4.44 -2.23 -9.25
C SER A 167 -3.74 -1.06 -9.95
N CYS A 168 -3.67 0.09 -9.26
CA CYS A 168 -2.86 1.22 -9.71
C CYS A 168 -2.22 1.93 -8.52
N TYR A 169 -0.92 2.18 -8.62
CA TYR A 169 -0.21 3.07 -7.71
C TYR A 169 -0.58 4.53 -7.95
N ILE A 170 -0.81 5.25 -6.87
CA ILE A 170 -1.02 6.70 -6.85
C ILE A 170 0.13 7.33 -6.06
N GLY A 171 1.04 7.98 -6.78
CA GLY A 171 2.20 8.65 -6.20
C GLY A 171 1.89 10.04 -5.64
N ASP A 172 0.91 10.72 -6.22
CA ASP A 172 0.55 12.10 -5.89
C ASP A 172 0.06 12.28 -4.44
N ILE A 173 -0.17 11.17 -3.73
CA ILE A 173 -0.49 11.21 -2.29
C ILE A 173 0.60 11.91 -1.45
N VAL A 174 1.84 11.95 -1.93
CA VAL A 174 2.94 12.61 -1.23
C VAL A 174 2.97 14.12 -1.45
N GLU A 175 2.30 14.63 -2.49
CA GLU A 175 2.28 16.06 -2.80
C GLU A 175 1.53 16.87 -1.74
N ASN A 176 0.46 16.29 -1.18
CA ASN A 176 -0.34 16.88 -0.12
C ASN A 176 -0.31 15.97 1.13
N ALA A 177 0.89 15.47 1.47
CA ALA A 177 1.05 14.48 2.55
C ALA A 177 0.54 14.97 3.91
N GLU A 178 0.65 16.27 4.20
CA GLU A 178 0.18 16.87 5.45
C GLU A 178 -1.35 16.87 5.53
N GLU A 179 -2.04 17.22 4.44
CA GLU A 179 -3.49 17.20 4.35
C GLU A 179 -4.04 15.77 4.37
N VAL A 180 -3.35 14.83 3.72
CA VAL A 180 -3.71 13.40 3.78
C VAL A 180 -3.50 12.86 5.19
N ALA A 181 -2.41 13.22 5.87
CA ALA A 181 -2.18 12.83 7.25
C ALA A 181 -3.27 13.37 8.19
N ALA A 182 -3.69 14.62 7.99
CA ALA A 182 -4.79 15.22 8.74
C ALA A 182 -6.14 14.55 8.44
N LEU A 183 -6.42 14.23 7.16
CA LEU A 183 -7.64 13.51 6.76
C LEU A 183 -7.77 12.13 7.42
N LEU A 184 -6.63 11.45 7.60
CA LEU A 184 -6.56 10.10 8.14
C LEU A 184 -6.24 10.05 9.64
N ASP A 185 -6.16 11.21 10.31
CA ASP A 185 -5.78 11.34 11.73
C ASP A 185 -4.48 10.59 12.06
N LEU A 186 -3.47 10.75 11.20
CA LEU A 186 -2.19 10.07 11.39
C LEU A 186 -1.36 10.75 12.48
N PRO A 187 -0.72 9.99 13.38
CA PRO A 187 0.08 10.56 14.46
C PRO A 187 1.40 11.18 13.95
N ALA A 188 2.07 11.93 14.81
CA ALA A 188 3.43 12.41 14.55
C ALA A 188 4.38 11.24 14.24
N TYR A 189 5.43 11.49 13.45
CA TYR A 189 6.38 10.49 12.98
C TYR A 189 5.78 9.43 12.05
N THR A 190 4.68 9.75 11.40
CA THR A 190 4.13 8.98 10.27
C THR A 190 4.06 9.85 9.02
N MET A 191 4.02 9.22 7.85
CA MET A 191 3.86 9.92 6.58
C MET A 191 3.18 8.99 5.56
N PRO A 192 2.09 9.42 4.90
CA PRO A 192 1.54 8.68 3.77
C PRO A 192 2.56 8.66 2.64
N LEU A 193 2.92 7.48 2.14
CA LEU A 193 4.01 7.31 1.18
C LEU A 193 3.53 6.89 -0.20
N SER A 194 2.56 6.00 -0.25
CA SER A 194 2.02 5.47 -1.50
C SER A 194 0.59 5.02 -1.28
N MET A 195 -0.27 5.26 -2.26
CA MET A 195 -1.62 4.71 -2.27
C MET A 195 -1.73 3.70 -3.40
N LEU A 196 -2.48 2.63 -3.15
CA LEU A 196 -2.82 1.60 -4.10
C LEU A 196 -4.34 1.52 -4.19
N ILE A 197 -4.92 1.84 -5.35
CA ILE A 197 -6.33 1.59 -5.63
C ILE A 197 -6.49 0.20 -6.24
N ILE A 198 -7.52 -0.55 -5.85
CA ILE A 198 -7.72 -1.97 -6.19
C ILE A 198 -9.20 -2.24 -6.51
N GLY A 199 -9.45 -3.06 -7.56
CA GLY A 199 -10.80 -3.49 -7.91
C GLY A 199 -10.88 -4.41 -9.12
#